data_d0604cf02051a94405883a2c0ba74aaf
#
_entry.id   d0604cf02051a94405883a2c0ba74aaf
#
_cell.length_a   1.000
_cell.length_b   1.000
_cell.length_c   1.000
_cell.angle_alpha   90.00
_cell.angle_beta   90.00
_cell.angle_gamma   90.00
#
_symmetry.space_group_name_H-M   'P 1'
#
loop_
_entity.id
_entity.type
_entity.pdbx_description
1 polymer ?
#
loop_
_entity_poly.entity_id
_entity_poly.type
_entity_poly.pdbx_seq_one_letter_code
_entity_poly.pdbx_strand_id
1 'polypeptide(L)'
;MPHFVYMLRCAGNRIYTGYAVDVAARFEEHRTGHGAKFTKAFPPEKILRQFELPSKEYALRLEARIKKLATPKKELLAQGDEELAQSLIEGLGETLPPKKRKRSKPREQRKQHE
;
A
#
# COMPACT_ATOMS: atom_id res chain seq x y z
N MET A 1 2.61 -8.07 16.14
CA MET A 1 1.78 -6.89 15.90
C MET A 1 1.34 -6.88 14.45
N PRO A 2 0.13 -6.42 14.17
CA PRO A 2 -0.32 -6.33 12.78
C PRO A 2 0.42 -5.23 12.03
N HIS A 3 0.42 -5.37 10.73
CA HIS A 3 1.04 -4.41 9.84
C HIS A 3 0.01 -4.01 8.80
N PHE A 4 -0.13 -2.71 8.58
CA PHE A 4 -1.18 -2.20 7.71
C PHE A 4 -0.62 -1.34 6.59
N VAL A 5 -1.26 -1.46 5.43
CA VAL A 5 -1.15 -0.46 4.37
C VAL A 5 -2.47 0.29 4.36
N TYR A 6 -2.41 1.61 4.33
CA TYR A 6 -3.61 2.43 4.39
C TYR A 6 -3.63 3.43 3.24
N MET A 7 -4.83 3.86 2.88
CA MET A 7 -5.04 4.86 1.86
C MET A 7 -5.87 6.00 2.47
N LEU A 8 -5.40 7.22 2.27
CA LEU A 8 -6.05 8.41 2.81
C LEU A 8 -6.55 9.30 1.69
N ARG A 9 -7.74 9.89 1.89
CA ARG A 9 -8.19 10.99 1.05
C ARG A 9 -7.56 12.26 1.61
N CYS A 10 -6.87 12.99 0.75
CA CYS A 10 -6.19 14.21 1.16
C CYS A 10 -6.73 15.40 0.39
N ALA A 11 -6.38 16.60 0.84
CA ALA A 11 -6.83 17.84 0.22
C ALA A 11 -6.55 17.82 -1.29
N GLY A 12 -7.44 18.42 -2.06
CA GLY A 12 -7.31 18.41 -3.51
C GLY A 12 -7.72 17.10 -4.14
N ASN A 13 -8.51 16.32 -3.42
CA ASN A 13 -9.04 15.03 -3.91
C ASN A 13 -7.92 14.04 -4.25
N ARG A 14 -6.83 14.09 -3.50
CA ARG A 14 -5.65 13.24 -3.73
C ARG A 14 -5.71 12.01 -2.83
N ILE A 15 -4.92 10.99 -3.17
CA ILE A 15 -4.81 9.79 -2.36
C ILE A 15 -3.37 9.61 -1.93
N TYR A 16 -3.17 9.39 -0.62
CA TYR A 16 -1.88 9.06 -0.06
C TYR A 16 -1.91 7.61 0.42
N THR A 17 -0.86 6.85 0.11
CA THR A 17 -0.74 5.45 0.55
C THR A 17 0.47 5.34 1.47
N GLY A 18 0.30 4.67 2.60
CA GLY A 18 1.38 4.52 3.56
C GLY A 18 1.32 3.21 4.32
N TYR A 19 2.28 3.03 5.21
CA TYR A 19 2.41 1.85 6.05
C TYR A 19 2.40 2.26 7.52
N ALA A 20 1.75 1.46 8.37
CA ALA A 20 1.76 1.70 9.82
C ALA A 20 1.36 0.45 10.56
N VAL A 21 1.76 0.38 11.85
CA VAL A 21 1.22 -0.63 12.76
C VAL A 21 -0.01 -0.11 13.49
N ASP A 22 -0.13 1.21 13.61
CA ASP A 22 -1.30 1.84 14.22
C ASP A 22 -1.78 2.93 13.27
N VAL A 23 -2.78 2.58 12.45
CA VAL A 23 -3.24 3.49 11.41
C VAL A 23 -3.87 4.75 11.99
N ALA A 24 -4.64 4.60 13.07
CA ALA A 24 -5.30 5.77 13.68
C ALA A 24 -4.28 6.77 14.20
N ALA A 25 -3.23 6.29 14.87
CA ALA A 25 -2.19 7.18 15.38
C ALA A 25 -1.44 7.84 14.22
N ARG A 26 -1.15 7.08 13.17
CA ARG A 26 -0.43 7.62 12.03
C ARG A 26 -1.28 8.67 11.30
N PHE A 27 -2.59 8.41 11.21
CA PHE A 27 -3.51 9.38 10.61
C PHE A 27 -3.44 10.71 11.35
N GLU A 28 -3.43 10.68 12.70
CA GLU A 28 -3.33 11.89 13.48
C GLU A 28 -2.01 12.62 13.25
N GLU A 29 -0.92 11.88 13.12
CA GLU A 29 0.35 12.50 12.82
C GLU A 29 0.31 13.24 11.49
N HIS A 30 -0.31 12.62 10.49
CA HIS A 30 -0.47 13.27 9.19
C HIS A 30 -1.35 14.51 9.30
N ARG A 31 -2.43 14.39 10.05
CA ARG A 31 -3.41 15.46 10.18
C ARG A 31 -2.81 16.69 10.87
N THR A 32 -1.91 16.47 11.81
CA THR A 32 -1.31 17.57 12.58
C THR A 32 -0.02 18.08 11.96
N GLY A 33 0.36 17.57 10.78
CA GLY A 33 1.53 18.08 10.08
C GLY A 33 2.83 17.43 10.45
N HIS A 34 2.77 16.33 11.20
CA HIS A 34 3.99 15.62 11.63
C HIS A 34 4.24 14.35 10.82
N GLY A 35 3.49 14.17 9.74
CA GLY A 35 3.64 12.99 8.91
C GLY A 35 4.56 13.24 7.72
N ALA A 36 4.21 12.65 6.57
CA ALA A 36 5.00 12.75 5.37
C ALA A 36 4.92 14.14 4.74
N LYS A 37 5.88 14.45 3.89
CA LYS A 37 5.87 15.71 3.15
C LYS A 37 4.57 15.88 2.38
N PHE A 38 4.11 14.80 1.75
CA PHE A 38 2.88 14.85 0.95
C PHE A 38 1.70 15.31 1.81
N THR A 39 1.56 14.74 3.01
CA THR A 39 0.43 15.06 3.87
C THR A 39 0.56 16.42 4.54
N LYS A 40 1.75 16.99 4.56
CA LYS A 40 1.90 18.38 5.00
C LYS A 40 1.35 19.33 3.95
N ALA A 41 1.63 19.04 2.67
CA ALA A 41 1.15 19.87 1.57
C ALA A 41 -0.34 19.65 1.32
N PHE A 42 -0.82 18.42 1.49
CA PHE A 42 -2.21 18.05 1.22
C PHE A 42 -2.74 17.29 2.44
N PRO A 43 -3.24 18.02 3.46
CA PRO A 43 -3.66 17.38 4.71
C PRO A 43 -4.73 16.31 4.50
N PRO A 44 -4.67 15.22 5.26
CA PRO A 44 -5.62 14.13 5.08
C PRO A 44 -6.99 14.51 5.65
N GLU A 45 -8.02 14.00 5.00
CA GLU A 45 -9.40 14.24 5.38
C GLU A 45 -10.02 13.02 6.02
N LYS A 46 -9.72 11.84 5.50
CA LYS A 46 -10.27 10.61 6.05
C LYS A 46 -9.49 9.40 5.56
N ILE A 47 -9.65 8.29 6.30
CA ILE A 47 -9.09 7.01 5.92
C ILE A 47 -10.06 6.36 4.94
N LEU A 48 -9.57 6.02 3.73
CA LEU A 48 -10.40 5.39 2.72
C LEU A 48 -10.42 3.88 2.88
N ARG A 49 -9.26 3.30 3.16
CA ARG A 49 -9.15 1.85 3.21
C ARG A 49 -7.87 1.47 3.91
N GLN A 50 -7.87 0.29 4.54
CA GLN A 50 -6.64 -0.27 5.11
C GLN A 50 -6.62 -1.77 4.88
N PHE A 51 -5.41 -2.30 4.71
CA PHE A 51 -5.17 -3.71 4.48
C PHE A 51 -4.28 -4.23 5.60
N GLU A 52 -4.68 -5.32 6.22
CA GLU A 52 -3.84 -5.96 7.24
C GLU A 52 -2.97 -7.02 6.59
N LEU A 53 -1.68 -6.98 6.84
CA LEU A 53 -0.71 -7.92 6.28
C LEU A 53 -0.01 -8.66 7.41
N PRO A 54 0.47 -9.88 7.13
CA PRO A 54 1.10 -10.69 8.19
C PRO A 54 2.48 -10.21 8.61
N SER A 55 3.14 -9.38 7.80
CA SER A 55 4.48 -8.92 8.13
C SER A 55 4.73 -7.54 7.55
N LYS A 56 5.74 -6.88 8.09
CA LYS A 56 6.16 -5.58 7.57
C LYS A 56 6.61 -5.69 6.12
N GLU A 57 7.30 -6.77 5.80
CA GLU A 57 7.81 -6.98 4.44
C GLU A 57 6.69 -7.04 3.43
N TYR A 58 5.64 -7.82 3.74
CA TYR A 58 4.46 -7.89 2.88
C TYR A 58 3.82 -6.52 2.73
N ALA A 59 3.69 -5.82 3.86
CA ALA A 59 3.04 -4.50 3.84
C ALA A 59 3.81 -3.53 2.96
N LEU A 60 5.14 -3.48 3.08
CA LEU A 60 5.93 -2.58 2.27
C LEU A 60 5.85 -2.91 0.79
N ARG A 61 5.75 -4.20 0.46
CA ARG A 61 5.59 -4.60 -0.94
C ARG A 61 4.23 -4.18 -1.49
N LEU A 62 3.17 -4.35 -0.69
CA LEU A 62 1.85 -3.92 -1.13
C LEU A 62 1.81 -2.39 -1.29
N GLU A 63 2.39 -1.68 -0.34
CA GLU A 63 2.45 -0.22 -0.44
C GLU A 63 3.10 0.21 -1.74
N ALA A 64 4.23 -0.41 -2.08
CA ALA A 64 4.93 -0.06 -3.31
C ALA A 64 4.08 -0.34 -4.55
N ARG A 65 3.36 -1.46 -4.56
CA ARG A 65 2.51 -1.81 -5.68
C ARG A 65 1.37 -0.82 -5.85
N ILE A 66 0.74 -0.43 -4.74
CA ILE A 66 -0.36 0.52 -4.81
C ILE A 66 0.14 1.87 -5.31
N LYS A 67 1.31 2.30 -4.85
CA LYS A 67 1.86 3.59 -5.26
C LYS A 67 2.16 3.66 -6.76
N LYS A 68 2.38 2.51 -7.38
CA LYS A 68 2.65 2.46 -8.83
C LYS A 68 1.39 2.49 -9.68
N LEU A 69 0.22 2.31 -9.06
CA LEU A 69 -1.01 2.34 -9.83
C LEU A 69 -1.30 3.73 -10.34
N ALA A 70 -1.95 3.81 -11.51
CA ALA A 70 -2.47 5.08 -12.00
C ALA A 70 -3.59 5.55 -11.09
N THR A 71 -3.83 6.85 -11.06
CA THR A 71 -4.83 7.42 -10.17
C THR A 71 -6.22 6.76 -10.28
N PRO A 72 -6.74 6.49 -11.49
CA PRO A 72 -8.04 5.82 -11.59
C PRO A 72 -8.07 4.46 -10.89
N LYS A 73 -6.99 3.70 -10.98
CA LYS A 73 -6.91 2.41 -10.31
C LYS A 73 -6.85 2.57 -8.81
N LYS A 74 -6.13 3.57 -8.32
CA LYS A 74 -6.10 3.84 -6.87
C LYS A 74 -7.50 4.18 -6.37
N GLU A 75 -8.27 4.96 -7.13
CA GLU A 75 -9.62 5.30 -6.73
C GLU A 75 -10.50 4.06 -6.66
N LEU A 76 -10.40 3.17 -7.64
CA LEU A 76 -11.18 1.93 -7.62
C LEU A 76 -10.81 1.09 -6.41
N LEU A 77 -9.53 0.96 -6.12
CA LEU A 77 -9.07 0.20 -4.97
C LEU A 77 -9.61 0.79 -3.67
N ALA A 78 -9.55 2.11 -3.54
CA ALA A 78 -10.04 2.80 -2.35
C ALA A 78 -11.55 2.65 -2.19
N GLN A 79 -12.28 2.53 -3.30
CA GLN A 79 -13.73 2.36 -3.27
C GLN A 79 -14.18 0.93 -2.97
N GLY A 80 -13.22 -0.01 -2.91
CA GLY A 80 -13.56 -1.38 -2.52
C GLY A 80 -13.48 -2.41 -3.63
N ASP A 81 -12.72 -2.14 -4.68
CA ASP A 81 -12.54 -3.11 -5.77
C ASP A 81 -11.75 -4.30 -5.25
N GLU A 82 -12.47 -5.38 -4.91
CA GLU A 82 -11.84 -6.55 -4.30
C GLU A 82 -11.05 -7.39 -5.30
N GLU A 83 -11.45 -7.39 -6.56
CA GLU A 83 -10.67 -8.09 -7.57
C GLU A 83 -9.28 -7.48 -7.71
N LEU A 84 -9.23 -6.17 -7.76
CA LEU A 84 -7.96 -5.46 -7.85
C LEU A 84 -7.13 -5.70 -6.60
N ALA A 85 -7.77 -5.59 -5.42
CA ALA A 85 -7.08 -5.83 -4.15
C ALA A 85 -6.50 -7.24 -4.12
N GLN A 86 -7.29 -8.23 -4.52
CA GLN A 86 -6.86 -9.61 -4.49
C GLN A 86 -5.66 -9.85 -5.41
N SER A 87 -5.71 -9.26 -6.61
CA SER A 87 -4.61 -9.44 -7.56
C SER A 87 -3.30 -8.85 -7.04
N LEU A 88 -3.39 -7.73 -6.34
CA LEU A 88 -2.20 -7.10 -5.76
C LEU A 88 -1.63 -7.95 -4.62
N ILE A 89 -2.50 -8.50 -3.79
CA ILE A 89 -2.07 -9.28 -2.63
C ILE A 89 -1.53 -10.64 -3.06
N GLU A 90 -2.16 -11.30 -4.00
CA GLU A 90 -1.70 -12.60 -4.49
C GLU A 90 -0.30 -12.50 -5.07
N GLY A 91 -0.04 -11.42 -5.77
CA GLY A 91 1.29 -11.23 -6.34
C GLY A 91 2.36 -11.12 -5.27
N LEU A 92 2.01 -10.66 -4.08
CA LEU A 92 2.96 -10.57 -2.99
C LEU A 92 3.46 -11.95 -2.57
N GLY A 93 2.55 -12.91 -2.49
CA GLY A 93 2.93 -14.24 -2.08
C GLY A 93 3.88 -14.87 -3.06
N GLU A 94 3.72 -14.58 -4.35
CA GLU A 94 4.58 -15.12 -5.37
C GLU A 94 5.96 -14.48 -5.38
N THR A 95 6.03 -13.20 -5.02
CA THR A 95 7.30 -12.50 -5.07
C THR A 95 8.13 -12.69 -3.82
N LEU A 96 7.53 -13.20 -2.76
CA LEU A 96 8.30 -13.46 -1.56
C LEU A 96 9.11 -14.71 -1.78
N PRO A 97 10.42 -14.60 -1.71
CA PRO A 97 11.21 -15.81 -1.80
C PRO A 97 10.83 -16.66 -0.62
N PRO A 98 10.77 -17.92 -0.85
CA PRO A 98 10.62 -18.79 0.31
C PRO A 98 11.88 -18.65 1.07
N LYS A 99 12.18 -17.63 1.29
CA LYS A 99 13.33 -17.27 1.98
C LYS A 99 14.54 -17.77 1.37
N LYS A 100 14.51 -17.85 0.68
CA LYS A 100 15.41 -18.00 0.10
C LYS A 100 15.72 -17.82 -0.94
N ARG A 101 15.70 -17.65 -1.51
CA ARG A 101 15.95 -17.44 -2.65
C ARG A 101 16.16 -16.58 -3.21
N LYS A 102 16.35 -16.46 -3.42
CA LYS A 102 16.39 -15.66 -4.14
C LYS A 102 16.48 -15.38 -5.01
N ARG A 103 16.43 -15.61 -5.43
CA ARG A 103 16.34 -15.26 -6.40
C ARG A 103 16.17 -15.01 -7.22
N SER A 104 16.04 -14.95 -7.30
CA SER A 104 15.74 -14.59 -8.26
C SER A 104 15.59 -14.41 -9.09
N LYS A 105 15.42 -14.39 -9.38
CA LYS A 105 15.14 -14.03 -10.30
C LYS A 105 14.74 -13.77 -11.02
N PRO A 106 14.70 -13.62 -11.11
CA PRO A 106 14.21 -13.31 -11.98
C PRO A 106 13.87 -13.17 -12.67
N ARG A 107 13.59 -13.16 -12.74
CA ARG A 107 13.18 -13.09 -13.63
C ARG A 107 12.69 -12.91 -14.29
N GLU A 108 12.71 -12.95 -14.07
CA GLU A 108 12.18 -12.97 -14.78
C GLU A 108 11.57 -12.99 -15.16
N GLN A 109 11.43 -13.21 -14.93
CA GLN A 109 10.75 -13.40 -15.41
C GLN A 109 10.00 -13.35 -15.75
N ARG A 110 9.88 -13.46 -15.51
CA ARG A 110 9.10 -13.71 -15.97
C ARG A 110 8.32 -13.56 -16.32
N LYS A 111 8.29 -13.67 -16.05
CA LYS A 111 7.48 -13.86 -16.36
C LYS A 111 6.81 -13.86 -16.38
N GLN A 112 6.99 -13.97 -15.96
CA GLN A 112 6.38 -14.18 -15.97
C GLN A 112 5.88 -14.12 -15.79
N HIS A 113 6.01 -14.29 -15.31
CA HIS A 113 5.67 -14.54 -15.29
C HIS A 113 5.31 -14.13 -15.26
N GLU A 114 5.66 -14.03 -14.65
CA GLU A 114 5.46 -13.84 -14.92
C GLU A 114 5.23 -13.77 -15.12
#